data_99954b432226df4ac50564a93315ad74
#
_entry.id   99954b432226df4ac50564a93315ad74
#
_cell.length_a   1.000
_cell.length_b   1.000
_cell.length_c   1.000
_cell.angle_alpha   90.00
_cell.angle_beta   90.00
_cell.angle_gamma   90.00
#
_symmetry.space_group_name_H-M   'P 1'
#
loop_
_entity.id
_entity.type
_entity.pdbx_description
1 polymer ?
#
loop_
_entity_poly.entity_id
_entity_poly.type
_entity_poly.pdbx_seq_one_letter_code
_entity_poly.pdbx_strand_id
1 'polypeptide(L)'
;EGERLKITPRKRKYLIVYPFIKKVDWYLLSKERRQKMMTEHIGTGHKYPSVSINTSYSFGLDDQEQMVSFETDYPEDFLDLVEEMRSQQARAYTEKDTPIITCIYKDFKDIKILFK
;
A
#
# COMPACT_ATOMS: atom_id res chain seq x y z
N GLU A 1 -0.15 -15.92 -8.47
CA GLU A 1 -1.59 -15.68 -8.51
C GLU A 1 -2.22 -15.65 -7.09
N GLY A 2 -1.98 -16.69 -6.30
CA GLY A 2 -2.50 -16.74 -4.93
C GLY A 2 -1.96 -15.65 -4.03
N GLU A 3 -0.80 -15.09 -4.31
CA GLU A 3 -0.17 -14.05 -3.51
C GLU A 3 -0.95 -12.73 -3.53
N ARG A 4 -1.78 -12.51 -4.54
CA ARG A 4 -2.60 -11.29 -4.66
C ARG A 4 -3.66 -11.18 -3.58
N LEU A 5 -4.01 -12.29 -2.96
CA LEU A 5 -5.00 -12.34 -1.88
C LEU A 5 -4.35 -12.62 -0.53
N LYS A 6 -3.04 -12.84 -0.52
CA LYS A 6 -2.33 -13.23 0.69
C LYS A 6 -1.64 -12.02 1.32
N ILE A 7 -1.92 -11.80 2.59
CA ILE A 7 -1.26 -10.79 3.39
C ILE A 7 -0.44 -11.51 4.45
N THR A 8 0.85 -11.16 4.54
CA THR A 8 1.75 -11.76 5.52
C THR A 8 2.11 -10.71 6.58
N PRO A 9 1.44 -10.72 7.75
CA PRO A 9 1.73 -9.77 8.83
C PRO A 9 3.14 -9.98 9.38
N ARG A 10 3.84 -8.89 9.68
CA ARG A 10 5.20 -8.92 10.24
C ARG A 10 5.28 -8.36 11.65
N LYS A 11 4.15 -7.99 12.24
CA LYS A 11 4.04 -7.50 13.63
C LYS A 11 4.96 -6.30 13.92
N ARG A 12 5.13 -5.42 12.94
CA ARG A 12 5.86 -4.17 13.14
C ARG A 12 4.96 -3.17 13.87
N LYS A 13 5.56 -2.13 14.42
CA LYS A 13 4.85 -1.19 15.29
C LYS A 13 3.72 -0.45 14.57
N TYR A 14 3.93 -0.04 13.34
CA TYR A 14 2.95 0.75 12.60
C TYR A 14 2.44 0.00 11.39
N LEU A 15 1.14 0.14 11.15
CA LEU A 15 0.47 -0.36 9.94
C LEU A 15 -0.28 0.82 9.33
N ILE A 16 -0.01 1.11 8.07
CA ILE A 16 -0.72 2.13 7.30
C ILE A 16 -1.49 1.43 6.19
N VAL A 17 -2.80 1.64 6.15
CA VAL A 17 -3.69 0.96 5.20
C VAL A 17 -4.53 1.99 4.47
N TYR A 18 -4.70 1.83 3.17
CA TYR A 18 -5.64 2.64 2.42
C TYR A 18 -6.16 1.91 1.20
N PRO A 19 -7.40 2.25 0.76
CA PRO A 19 -7.95 1.75 -0.50
C PRO A 19 -7.25 2.43 -1.67
N PHE A 20 -7.21 1.75 -2.80
CA PHE A 20 -6.55 2.30 -3.98
C PHE A 20 -7.40 2.07 -5.22
N ILE A 21 -7.61 3.14 -5.98
CA ILE A 21 -8.34 3.11 -7.25
C ILE A 21 -7.51 3.86 -8.29
N LYS A 22 -7.31 3.25 -9.44
CA LYS A 22 -6.64 3.86 -10.58
C LYS A 22 -7.64 4.62 -11.43
N LYS A 23 -7.17 5.64 -12.12
CA LYS A 23 -7.97 6.30 -13.15
C LYS A 23 -8.22 5.34 -14.31
N VAL A 24 -9.33 5.54 -15.01
CA VAL A 24 -9.67 4.75 -16.20
C VAL A 24 -8.51 4.78 -17.20
N ASP A 25 -7.86 5.92 -17.36
CA ASP A 25 -6.75 6.10 -18.30
C ASP A 25 -5.62 5.09 -18.07
N TRP A 26 -5.40 4.65 -16.83
CA TRP A 26 -4.39 3.64 -16.53
C TRP A 26 -4.64 2.35 -17.30
N TYR A 27 -5.89 1.91 -17.31
CA TYR A 27 -6.27 0.64 -17.96
C TYR A 27 -6.30 0.75 -19.46
N LEU A 28 -6.34 1.97 -19.99
CA LEU A 28 -6.30 2.22 -21.43
C LEU A 28 -4.87 2.30 -21.97
N LEU A 29 -3.88 2.36 -21.09
CA LEU A 29 -2.48 2.32 -21.49
C LEU A 29 -2.11 0.92 -22.00
N SER A 30 -1.08 0.87 -22.86
CA SER A 30 -0.52 -0.41 -23.28
C SER A 30 0.06 -1.15 -22.08
N LYS A 31 0.08 -2.48 -22.16
CA LYS A 31 0.69 -3.30 -21.11
C LYS A 31 2.14 -2.93 -20.88
N GLU A 32 2.88 -2.59 -21.95
CA GLU A 32 4.28 -2.20 -21.87
C GLU A 32 4.48 -0.92 -21.08
N ARG A 33 3.65 0.10 -21.32
CA ARG A 33 3.73 1.37 -20.60
C ARG A 33 3.41 1.19 -19.13
N ARG A 34 2.38 0.42 -18.81
CA ARG A 34 2.04 0.11 -17.41
C ARG A 34 3.18 -0.62 -16.72
N GLN A 35 3.77 -1.60 -17.40
CA GLN A 35 4.88 -2.38 -16.85
C GLN A 35 6.09 -1.51 -16.54
N LYS A 36 6.40 -0.58 -17.44
CA LYS A 36 7.52 0.35 -17.24
C LYS A 36 7.34 1.19 -15.98
N MET A 37 6.14 1.75 -15.81
CA MET A 37 5.83 2.56 -14.62
C MET A 37 5.85 1.74 -13.35
N MET A 38 5.35 0.49 -13.41
CA MET A 38 5.35 -0.39 -12.26
C MET A 38 6.74 -0.85 -11.87
N THR A 39 7.62 -1.05 -12.84
CA THR A 39 9.01 -1.38 -12.58
C THR A 39 9.71 -0.26 -11.81
N GLU A 40 9.48 0.99 -12.20
CA GLU A 40 9.98 2.14 -11.46
C GLU A 40 9.43 2.19 -10.03
N HIS A 41 8.13 1.98 -9.90
CA HIS A 41 7.43 1.99 -8.62
C HIS A 41 7.97 0.91 -7.67
N ILE A 42 8.13 -0.32 -8.17
CA ILE A 42 8.68 -1.44 -7.39
C ILE A 42 10.12 -1.17 -7.00
N GLY A 43 10.90 -0.61 -7.93
CA GLY A 43 12.30 -0.24 -7.66
C GLY A 43 12.42 0.75 -6.51
N THR A 44 11.52 1.72 -6.46
CA THR A 44 11.48 2.69 -5.36
C THR A 44 11.16 2.00 -4.03
N GLY A 45 10.20 1.07 -4.04
CA GLY A 45 9.86 0.30 -2.83
C GLY A 45 11.08 -0.45 -2.27
N HIS A 46 11.92 -0.99 -3.15
CA HIS A 46 13.12 -1.73 -2.74
C HIS A 46 14.19 -0.85 -2.09
N LYS A 47 14.14 0.47 -2.24
CA LYS A 47 15.06 1.39 -1.56
C LYS A 47 14.76 1.51 -0.07
N TYR A 48 13.60 1.05 0.37
CA TYR A 48 13.13 1.19 1.74
C TYR A 48 12.82 -0.18 2.35
N PRO A 49 13.85 -1.00 2.62
CA PRO A 49 13.65 -2.36 3.14
C PRO A 49 13.01 -2.40 4.53
N SER A 50 13.08 -1.29 5.28
CA SER A 50 12.42 -1.17 6.59
C SER A 50 10.89 -1.09 6.48
N VAL A 51 10.36 -0.85 5.28
CA VAL A 51 8.92 -0.75 5.03
C VAL A 51 8.47 -1.97 4.24
N SER A 52 7.64 -2.80 4.86
CA SER A 52 7.04 -3.96 4.20
C SER A 52 5.76 -3.56 3.52
N ILE A 53 5.59 -3.97 2.26
CA ILE A 53 4.44 -3.59 1.44
C ILE A 53 3.62 -4.82 1.13
N ASN A 54 2.31 -4.75 1.38
CA ASN A 54 1.36 -5.78 0.99
C ASN A 54 0.25 -5.12 0.18
N THR A 55 -0.08 -5.71 -0.96
CA THR A 55 -1.19 -5.26 -1.79
C THR A 55 -2.11 -6.44 -2.05
N SER A 56 -3.37 -6.29 -1.69
CA SER A 56 -4.39 -7.27 -2.03
C SER A 56 -5.35 -6.69 -3.06
N TYR A 57 -5.87 -7.53 -3.93
CA TYR A 57 -6.76 -7.12 -5.00
C TYR A 57 -8.20 -7.40 -4.63
N SER A 58 -9.08 -6.45 -4.95
CA SER A 58 -10.50 -6.56 -4.67
C SER A 58 -11.38 -6.11 -5.85
N PHE A 59 -10.83 -6.19 -7.07
CA PHE A 59 -11.55 -5.82 -8.28
C PHE A 59 -12.89 -6.53 -8.36
N GLY A 60 -13.98 -5.74 -8.34
CA GLY A 60 -15.32 -6.29 -8.43
C GLY A 60 -15.86 -6.93 -7.16
N LEU A 61 -15.04 -7.08 -6.12
CA LEU A 61 -15.45 -7.64 -4.84
C LEU A 61 -15.83 -6.56 -3.83
N ASP A 62 -15.33 -5.35 -4.02
CA ASP A 62 -15.55 -4.22 -3.13
C ASP A 62 -15.48 -2.93 -3.94
N ASP A 63 -15.71 -1.80 -3.27
CA ASP A 63 -15.73 -0.50 -3.93
C ASP A 63 -14.34 -0.07 -4.44
N GLN A 64 -13.28 -0.45 -3.75
CA GLN A 64 -11.92 -0.17 -4.21
C GLN A 64 -11.38 -1.32 -5.07
N GLU A 65 -10.36 -1.03 -5.87
CA GLU A 65 -9.70 -2.04 -6.71
C GLU A 65 -8.63 -2.81 -5.95
N GLN A 66 -7.96 -2.14 -5.01
CA GLN A 66 -6.88 -2.70 -4.22
C GLN A 66 -6.93 -2.18 -2.79
N MET A 67 -6.44 -2.99 -1.86
CA MET A 67 -6.09 -2.52 -0.52
C MET A 67 -4.58 -2.56 -0.40
N VAL A 68 -3.99 -1.42 -0.09
CA VAL A 68 -2.54 -1.29 0.07
C VAL A 68 -2.23 -1.12 1.55
N SER A 69 -1.28 -1.91 2.05
CA SER A 69 -0.86 -1.82 3.44
C SER A 69 0.65 -1.81 3.54
N PHE A 70 1.14 -1.05 4.51
CA PHE A 70 2.55 -0.89 4.81
C PHE A 70 2.77 -1.15 6.27
N GLU A 71 3.80 -1.94 6.59
CA GLU A 71 4.20 -2.16 7.98
C GLU A 71 5.62 -1.67 8.17
N THR A 72 5.87 -0.92 9.23
CA THR A 72 7.20 -0.39 9.54
C THR A 72 7.33 -0.06 11.02
N ASP A 73 8.56 -0.16 11.53
CA ASP A 73 8.92 0.37 12.83
C ASP A 73 9.41 1.82 12.72
N TYR A 74 9.63 2.33 11.50
CA TYR A 74 10.22 3.63 11.22
C TYR A 74 9.32 4.45 10.31
N PRO A 75 8.33 5.17 10.89
CA PRO A 75 7.38 5.94 10.07
C PRO A 75 8.05 7.01 9.21
N GLU A 76 9.22 7.52 9.61
CA GLU A 76 9.99 8.47 8.81
C GLU A 76 10.43 7.86 7.47
N ASP A 77 10.75 6.57 7.44
CA ASP A 77 11.10 5.88 6.18
C ASP A 77 9.87 5.76 5.28
N PHE A 78 8.70 5.54 5.87
CA PHE A 78 7.46 5.51 5.12
C PHE A 78 7.14 6.88 4.49
N LEU A 79 7.38 7.97 5.22
CA LEU A 79 7.20 9.32 4.69
C LEU A 79 8.08 9.55 3.46
N ASP A 80 9.34 9.16 3.55
CA ASP A 80 10.28 9.33 2.44
C ASP A 80 9.88 8.49 1.23
N LEU A 81 9.46 7.25 1.46
CA LEU A 81 8.97 6.35 0.41
C LEU A 81 7.79 6.96 -0.33
N VAL A 82 6.78 7.41 0.40
CA VAL A 82 5.56 7.96 -0.20
C VAL A 82 5.86 9.25 -0.97
N GLU A 83 6.70 10.12 -0.41
CA GLU A 83 7.08 11.35 -1.08
C GLU A 83 7.76 11.06 -2.42
N GLU A 84 8.67 10.09 -2.44
CA GLU A 84 9.34 9.68 -3.67
C GLU A 84 8.37 9.09 -4.67
N MET A 85 7.46 8.22 -4.22
CA MET A 85 6.45 7.62 -5.10
C MET A 85 5.51 8.65 -5.72
N ARG A 86 5.17 9.71 -4.97
CA ARG A 86 4.29 10.75 -5.47
C ARG A 86 4.90 11.63 -6.55
N SER A 87 6.22 11.59 -6.72
CA SER A 87 6.92 12.31 -7.78
C SER A 87 7.02 11.49 -9.07
N GLN A 88 6.55 10.25 -9.08
CA GLN A 88 6.64 9.35 -10.22
C GLN A 88 5.46 9.47 -11.17
N GLN A 89 5.67 9.04 -12.41
CA GLN A 89 4.62 9.10 -13.45
C GLN A 89 3.37 8.32 -13.07
N ALA A 90 3.52 7.18 -12.39
CA ALA A 90 2.39 6.36 -12.00
C ALA A 90 1.39 7.11 -11.11
N ARG A 91 1.84 8.13 -10.38
CA ARG A 91 0.97 8.95 -9.52
C ARG A 91 -0.11 9.68 -10.32
N ALA A 92 0.18 10.05 -11.56
CA ALA A 92 -0.79 10.74 -12.41
C ALA A 92 -2.04 9.90 -12.69
N TYR A 93 -1.95 8.59 -12.51
CA TYR A 93 -3.03 7.65 -12.78
C TYR A 93 -3.75 7.18 -11.51
N THR A 94 -3.51 7.82 -10.38
CA THR A 94 -4.23 7.53 -9.14
C THR A 94 -5.52 8.33 -9.10
N GLU A 95 -6.66 7.64 -9.01
CA GLU A 95 -7.95 8.29 -8.81
C GLU A 95 -8.21 8.57 -7.34
N LYS A 96 -7.97 7.55 -6.51
CA LYS A 96 -8.24 7.66 -5.07
C LYS A 96 -7.33 6.73 -4.28
N ASP A 97 -6.78 7.26 -3.19
CA ASP A 97 -5.97 6.51 -2.23
C ASP A 97 -6.30 6.96 -0.78
N THR A 98 -7.55 7.27 -0.54
CA THR A 98 -8.06 7.69 0.78
C THR A 98 -9.33 6.92 1.12
N PRO A 99 -9.69 6.79 2.40
CA PRO A 99 -9.01 7.31 3.59
C PRO A 99 -7.73 6.54 3.91
N ILE A 100 -6.76 7.21 4.50
CA ILE A 100 -5.53 6.60 4.99
C ILE A 100 -5.68 6.37 6.48
N ILE A 101 -5.48 5.12 6.91
CA ILE A 101 -5.63 4.74 8.31
C ILE A 101 -4.27 4.29 8.84
N THR A 102 -3.81 4.95 9.88
CA THR A 102 -2.55 4.59 10.55
C THR A 102 -2.87 3.90 11.86
N CYS A 103 -2.34 2.68 12.03
CA CYS A 103 -2.61 1.83 13.18
C CYS A 103 -1.31 1.55 13.94
N ILE A 104 -1.46 1.28 15.23
CA ILE A 104 -0.35 0.86 16.10
C ILE A 104 -0.63 -0.58 16.53
N TYR A 105 0.40 -1.44 16.42
CA TYR A 105 0.29 -2.82 16.86
C TYR A 105 0.05 -2.88 18.37
N LYS A 106 -0.90 -3.70 18.78
CA LYS A 106 -1.16 -4.02 20.19
C LYS A 106 -1.42 -5.51 20.33
N ASP A 107 -0.88 -6.11 21.37
CA ASP A 107 -1.23 -7.47 21.73
C ASP A 107 -2.68 -7.52 22.22
N PHE A 108 -3.30 -8.68 22.06
CA PHE A 108 -4.72 -8.84 22.44
C PHE A 108 -4.98 -8.47 23.91
N LYS A 109 -4.06 -8.83 24.79
CA LYS A 109 -4.20 -8.50 26.22
C LYS A 109 -4.23 -6.98 26.47
N ASP A 110 -3.48 -6.21 25.69
CA ASP A 110 -3.44 -4.75 25.81
C ASP A 110 -4.72 -4.13 25.26
N ILE A 111 -5.28 -4.72 24.21
CA ILE A 111 -6.56 -4.29 23.65
C ILE A 111 -7.69 -4.52 24.65
N LYS A 112 -7.68 -5.64 25.36
CA LYS A 112 -8.68 -5.94 26.41
C LYS A 112 -8.72 -4.86 27.49
N ILE A 113 -7.57 -4.32 27.87
CA ILE A 113 -7.49 -3.27 28.88
C ILE A 113 -8.22 -2.00 28.43
N LEU A 114 -8.21 -1.70 27.12
CA LEU A 114 -8.86 -0.51 26.58
C LEU A 114 -10.39 -0.54 26.69
N PHE A 115 -10.98 -1.72 26.90
CA PHE A 115 -12.43 -1.89 26.95
C PHE A 115 -12.95 -2.11 28.37
N LYS A 116 -12.16 -1.89 29.40
CA LYS A 116 -12.59 -1.98 30.79
C LYS A 116 -13.28 -0.70 31.26
#